data_afc04f5bdc38b9b1145df392fce16b93
#
_entry.id   afc04f5bdc38b9b1145df392fce16b93
#
_cell.length_a   1.000
_cell.length_b   1.000
_cell.length_c   1.000
_cell.angle_alpha   90.00
_cell.angle_beta   90.00
_cell.angle_gamma   90.00
#
_symmetry.space_group_name_H-M   'P 1'
#
loop_
_entity.id
_entity.type
_entity.pdbx_description
1 polymer ?
#
loop_
_entity_poly.entity_id
_entity_poly.type
_entity_poly.pdbx_seq_one_letter_code
_entity_poly.pdbx_strand_id
1 'polypeptide(L)'
;MNKKRLLIVDDESGFTRLLKLTLEKTGHYTVLEENDGTAAWLVAREFRPDIIFLDIVMPKIDGGDVARQIRSDPLLSHVPIVFLTAIVSKNETGSDIGGFPFLAKPVSLEALTQCVVEHLGQ
;
A
#
# COMPACT_ATOMS: atom_id res chain seq x y z
N MET A 1 -20.15 11.84 -3.11
CA MET A 1 -19.76 10.42 -3.09
C MET A 1 -18.41 10.25 -2.46
N ASN A 2 -18.30 9.26 -1.63
CA ASN A 2 -17.05 9.03 -0.91
C ASN A 2 -16.02 8.40 -1.82
N LYS A 3 -14.86 9.04 -1.91
CA LYS A 3 -13.73 8.48 -2.61
C LYS A 3 -13.07 7.41 -1.75
N LYS A 4 -12.51 6.39 -2.39
CA LYS A 4 -11.70 5.40 -1.68
C LYS A 4 -10.39 6.05 -1.21
N ARG A 5 -9.99 5.74 -0.01
CA ARG A 5 -8.81 6.32 0.63
C ARG A 5 -7.65 5.34 0.54
N LEU A 6 -6.62 5.72 -0.18
CA LEU A 6 -5.44 4.89 -0.39
C LEU A 6 -4.25 5.48 0.34
N LEU A 7 -3.56 4.65 1.12
CA LEU A 7 -2.28 5.03 1.73
C LEU A 7 -1.17 4.30 0.97
N ILE A 8 -0.19 5.05 0.51
CA ILE A 8 0.97 4.48 -0.19
C ILE A 8 2.22 4.79 0.63
N VAL A 9 2.86 3.75 1.12
CA VAL A 9 4.06 3.85 1.95
C VAL A 9 5.25 3.31 1.17
N ASP A 10 6.17 4.21 0.81
CA ASP A 10 7.34 3.86 0.01
C ASP A 10 8.34 5.00 0.14
N ASP A 11 9.62 4.68 0.37
CA ASP A 11 10.63 5.71 0.59
C ASP A 11 11.01 6.48 -0.69
N GLU A 12 10.56 6.02 -1.84
CA GLU A 12 10.80 6.73 -3.11
C GLU A 12 9.72 7.78 -3.34
N SER A 13 10.01 9.02 -2.96
CA SER A 13 9.01 10.10 -3.03
C SER A 13 8.56 10.41 -4.45
N GLY A 14 9.44 10.28 -5.44
CA GLY A 14 9.05 10.48 -6.84
C GLY A 14 8.00 9.48 -7.30
N PHE A 15 8.15 8.25 -6.86
CA PHE A 15 7.21 7.18 -7.18
C PHE A 15 5.85 7.42 -6.51
N THR A 16 5.85 7.69 -5.21
CA THR A 16 4.58 7.91 -4.49
C THR A 16 3.86 9.16 -4.98
N ARG A 17 4.60 10.21 -5.29
CA ARG A 17 4.01 11.44 -5.81
C ARG A 17 3.35 11.20 -7.16
N LEU A 18 4.01 10.47 -8.04
CA LEU A 18 3.45 10.16 -9.34
C LEU A 18 2.17 9.34 -9.22
N LEU A 19 2.18 8.33 -8.37
CA LEU A 19 0.99 7.52 -8.14
C LEU A 19 -0.16 8.35 -7.57
N LYS A 20 0.14 9.20 -6.58
CA LYS A 20 -0.88 10.06 -5.98
C LYS A 20 -1.53 10.95 -7.02
N LEU A 21 -0.72 11.67 -7.79
CA LEU A 21 -1.25 12.60 -8.80
C LEU A 21 -2.07 11.87 -9.85
N THR A 22 -1.59 10.73 -10.31
CA THR A 22 -2.27 9.97 -11.34
C THR A 22 -3.59 9.37 -10.85
N LEU A 23 -3.58 8.81 -9.65
CA LEU A 23 -4.78 8.21 -9.08
C LEU A 23 -5.84 9.26 -8.72
N GLU A 24 -5.41 10.37 -8.13
CA GLU A 24 -6.37 11.43 -7.76
C GLU A 24 -6.99 12.08 -8.98
N LYS A 25 -6.26 12.12 -10.09
CA LYS A 25 -6.78 12.70 -11.33
C LYS A 25 -7.98 11.93 -11.88
N THR A 26 -8.11 10.67 -11.53
CA THR A 26 -9.29 9.88 -11.95
C THR A 26 -10.58 10.33 -11.28
N GLY A 27 -10.48 11.03 -10.16
CA GLY A 27 -11.65 11.47 -9.40
C GLY A 27 -12.21 10.43 -8.44
N HIS A 28 -11.65 9.22 -8.41
CA HIS A 28 -12.18 8.12 -7.59
C HIS A 28 -11.48 7.91 -6.27
N TYR A 29 -10.30 8.51 -6.08
CA TYR A 29 -9.43 8.21 -4.94
C TYR A 29 -8.94 9.45 -4.24
N THR A 30 -8.79 9.34 -2.92
CA THR A 30 -8.01 10.25 -2.09
C THR A 30 -6.77 9.48 -1.68
N VAL A 31 -5.60 10.00 -2.00
CA VAL A 31 -4.35 9.29 -1.78
C VAL A 31 -3.46 10.07 -0.83
N LEU A 32 -2.97 9.38 0.19
CA LEU A 32 -1.94 9.93 1.08
C LEU A 32 -0.65 9.15 0.82
N GLU A 33 0.44 9.88 0.60
CA GLU A 33 1.76 9.28 0.49
C GLU A 33 2.53 9.45 1.79
N GLU A 34 3.23 8.40 2.20
CA GLU A 34 4.11 8.43 3.36
C GLU A 34 5.44 7.82 2.94
N ASN A 35 6.50 8.62 3.05
CA ASN A 35 7.81 8.17 2.59
C ASN A 35 8.72 7.70 3.73
N ASP A 36 8.23 7.73 4.95
CA ASP A 36 8.95 7.20 6.11
C ASP A 36 8.15 6.03 6.70
N GLY A 37 8.69 4.82 6.54
CA GLY A 37 8.00 3.62 7.02
C GLY A 37 7.78 3.61 8.53
N THR A 38 8.62 4.31 9.29
CA THR A 38 8.46 4.35 10.75
C THR A 38 7.23 5.16 11.17
N ALA A 39 6.73 6.03 10.30
CA ALA A 39 5.53 6.84 10.57
C ALA A 39 4.25 6.16 10.07
N ALA A 40 4.36 5.06 9.32
CA ALA A 40 3.23 4.49 8.61
C ALA A 40 2.05 4.11 9.51
N TRP A 41 2.32 3.51 10.66
CA TRP A 41 1.27 3.08 11.57
C TRP A 41 0.45 4.27 12.08
N LEU A 42 1.12 5.31 12.58
CA LEU A 42 0.42 6.50 13.09
C LEU A 42 -0.36 7.21 11.99
N VAL A 43 0.24 7.31 10.81
CA VAL A 43 -0.41 7.93 9.66
C VAL A 43 -1.66 7.14 9.27
N ALA A 44 -1.57 5.80 9.27
CA ALA A 44 -2.73 4.96 8.97
C ALA A 44 -3.84 5.16 10.00
N ARG A 45 -3.50 5.29 11.27
CA ARG A 45 -4.51 5.53 12.31
C ARG A 45 -5.26 6.83 12.10
N GLU A 46 -4.57 7.87 11.67
CA GLU A 46 -5.19 9.18 11.44
C GLU A 46 -5.96 9.23 10.14
N PHE A 47 -5.34 8.71 9.08
CA PHE A 47 -5.93 8.79 7.74
C PHE A 47 -7.11 7.83 7.55
N ARG A 48 -7.10 6.69 8.21
CA ARG A 48 -8.12 5.63 8.08
C ARG A 48 -8.27 5.19 6.64
N PRO A 49 -7.21 4.61 6.06
CA PRO A 49 -7.28 4.18 4.65
C PRO A 49 -8.22 2.99 4.46
N ASP A 50 -8.74 2.86 3.26
CA ASP A 50 -9.50 1.67 2.85
C ASP A 50 -8.57 0.56 2.42
N ILE A 51 -7.38 0.91 1.91
CA ILE A 51 -6.35 -0.04 1.51
C ILE A 51 -4.97 0.61 1.65
N ILE A 52 -3.97 -0.20 1.96
CA ILE A 52 -2.58 0.26 2.13
C ILE A 52 -1.68 -0.46 1.13
N PHE A 53 -0.90 0.30 0.37
CA PHE A 53 0.17 -0.22 -0.48
C PHE A 53 1.49 0.08 0.22
N LEU A 54 2.31 -0.94 0.45
CA LEU A 54 3.44 -0.84 1.37
C LEU A 54 4.68 -1.48 0.76
N ASP A 55 5.74 -0.70 0.59
CA ASP A 55 7.03 -1.21 0.14
C ASP A 55 7.63 -2.11 1.22
N ILE A 56 8.26 -3.20 0.81
CA ILE A 56 8.90 -4.13 1.75
C ILE A 56 10.24 -3.60 2.21
N VAL A 57 11.06 -3.11 1.29
CA VAL A 57 12.43 -2.71 1.59
C VAL A 57 12.52 -1.20 1.73
N MET A 58 12.61 -0.74 2.96
CA MET A 58 12.72 0.68 3.29
C MET A 58 13.84 0.89 4.30
N PRO A 59 14.44 2.10 4.35
CA PRO A 59 15.38 2.42 5.42
C PRO A 59 14.70 2.35 6.79
N LYS A 60 15.44 1.95 7.79
CA LYS A 60 15.04 1.94 9.22
C LYS A 60 14.03 0.89 9.61
N ILE A 61 13.13 0.49 8.74
CA ILE A 61 12.10 -0.48 9.11
C ILE A 61 11.73 -1.33 7.90
N ASP A 62 11.53 -2.62 8.15
CA ASP A 62 11.08 -3.57 7.14
C ASP A 62 9.56 -3.44 6.97
N GLY A 63 9.10 -3.50 5.71
CA GLY A 63 7.66 -3.44 5.43
C GLY A 63 6.88 -4.54 6.11
N GLY A 64 7.47 -5.72 6.28
CA GLY A 64 6.82 -6.80 7.01
C GLY A 64 6.53 -6.44 8.46
N ASP A 65 7.45 -5.73 9.11
CA ASP A 65 7.24 -5.27 10.48
C ASP A 65 6.15 -4.20 10.55
N VAL A 66 6.11 -3.30 9.58
CA VAL A 66 5.04 -2.31 9.48
C VAL A 66 3.69 -2.99 9.31
N ALA A 67 3.62 -3.98 8.43
CA ALA A 67 2.37 -4.72 8.18
C ALA A 67 1.88 -5.40 9.45
N ARG A 68 2.78 -6.04 10.20
CA ARG A 68 2.41 -6.70 11.45
C ARG A 68 1.94 -5.70 12.49
N GLN A 69 2.59 -4.54 12.58
CA GLN A 69 2.20 -3.48 13.50
C GLN A 69 0.78 -2.98 13.20
N ILE A 70 0.49 -2.75 11.92
CA ILE A 70 -0.83 -2.29 11.48
C ILE A 70 -1.86 -3.38 11.74
N ARG A 71 -1.54 -4.63 11.41
CA ARG A 71 -2.48 -5.75 11.58
C ARG A 71 -2.83 -5.99 13.03
N SER A 72 -1.92 -5.66 13.96
CA SER A 72 -2.14 -5.80 15.40
C SER A 72 -3.04 -4.72 15.98
N ASP A 73 -3.27 -3.64 15.26
CA ASP A 73 -4.09 -2.53 15.73
C ASP A 73 -5.56 -2.84 15.44
N PRO A 74 -6.43 -2.94 16.45
CA PRO A 74 -7.84 -3.25 16.22
C PRO A 74 -8.54 -2.27 15.30
N LEU A 75 -8.08 -1.02 15.25
CA LEU A 75 -8.67 0.00 14.38
C LEU A 75 -8.33 -0.24 12.91
N LEU A 76 -7.25 -0.97 12.64
CA LEU A 76 -6.71 -1.16 11.29
C LEU A 76 -6.67 -2.62 10.86
N SER A 77 -7.03 -3.55 11.73
CA SER A 77 -6.85 -4.98 11.47
C SER A 77 -7.62 -5.49 10.25
N HIS A 78 -8.67 -4.79 9.84
CA HIS A 78 -9.48 -5.17 8.69
C HIS A 78 -9.03 -4.54 7.39
N VAL A 79 -8.09 -3.59 7.44
CA VAL A 79 -7.66 -2.86 6.24
C VAL A 79 -6.73 -3.76 5.40
N PRO A 80 -7.04 -3.99 4.11
CA PRO A 80 -6.15 -4.76 3.26
C PRO A 80 -4.79 -4.09 3.12
N ILE A 81 -3.73 -4.90 3.19
CA ILE A 81 -2.35 -4.46 2.99
C ILE A 81 -1.81 -5.22 1.79
N VAL A 82 -1.30 -4.49 0.80
CA VAL A 82 -0.71 -5.06 -0.41
C VAL A 82 0.74 -4.59 -0.48
N PHE A 83 1.69 -5.51 -0.52
CA PHE A 83 3.09 -5.14 -0.65
C PHE A 83 3.41 -4.68 -2.07
N LEU A 84 4.29 -3.69 -2.15
CA LEU A 84 4.92 -3.28 -3.41
C LEU A 84 6.38 -3.68 -3.33
N THR A 85 6.88 -4.47 -4.27
CA THR A 85 8.25 -4.94 -4.16
C THR A 85 8.93 -5.10 -5.51
N ALA A 86 10.21 -4.67 -5.56
CA ALA A 86 11.07 -4.93 -6.69
C ALA A 86 11.73 -6.31 -6.58
N ILE A 87 11.66 -6.94 -5.42
CA ILE A 87 12.32 -8.21 -5.14
C ILE A 87 11.26 -9.30 -5.06
N VAL A 88 11.10 -10.04 -6.16
CA VAL A 88 10.24 -11.20 -6.21
C VAL A 88 11.10 -12.39 -6.55
N SER A 89 11.23 -13.33 -5.63
CA SER A 89 11.98 -14.56 -5.84
C SER A 89 11.23 -15.43 -6.85
N LYS A 90 11.97 -16.18 -7.66
CA LYS A 90 11.37 -17.16 -8.57
C LYS A 90 10.57 -18.22 -7.83
N ASN A 91 10.85 -18.41 -6.56
CA ASN A 91 10.14 -19.38 -5.74
C ASN A 91 8.87 -18.81 -5.13
N GLU A 92 8.64 -17.50 -5.26
CA GLU A 92 7.43 -16.86 -4.79
C GLU A 92 6.46 -16.73 -5.95
N THR A 93 6.02 -17.88 -6.44
CA THR A 93 5.04 -17.96 -7.52
C THR A 93 3.61 -17.81 -7.02
N GLY A 94 3.45 -17.75 -5.70
CA GLY A 94 2.15 -17.55 -5.10
C GLY A 94 1.69 -16.12 -5.18
N SER A 95 0.50 -15.88 -4.68
CA SER A 95 -0.12 -14.55 -4.69
C SER A 95 0.19 -13.73 -3.45
N ASP A 96 1.03 -14.24 -2.54
CA ASP A 96 1.31 -13.53 -1.29
C ASP A 96 2.77 -13.65 -0.85
N ILE A 97 3.15 -12.74 0.05
CA ILE A 97 4.41 -12.76 0.76
C ILE A 97 4.05 -12.68 2.25
N GLY A 98 4.39 -13.72 3.00
CA GLY A 98 4.09 -13.74 4.43
C GLY A 98 2.62 -13.63 4.76
N GLY A 99 1.75 -14.10 3.88
CA GLY A 99 0.30 -14.02 4.04
C GLY A 99 -0.34 -12.76 3.51
N PHE A 100 0.45 -11.85 2.93
CA PHE A 100 -0.07 -10.60 2.34
C PHE A 100 0.08 -10.62 0.83
N PRO A 101 -0.93 -10.15 0.08
CA PRO A 101 -0.78 -10.03 -1.37
C PRO A 101 0.27 -9.01 -1.74
N PHE A 102 0.80 -9.11 -2.95
CA PHE A 102 1.82 -8.17 -3.41
C PHE A 102 1.64 -7.82 -4.89
N LEU A 103 2.21 -6.68 -5.27
CA LEU A 103 2.37 -6.27 -6.65
C LEU A 103 3.85 -6.04 -6.91
N ALA A 104 4.34 -6.57 -8.02
CA ALA A 104 5.76 -6.39 -8.39
C ALA A 104 5.97 -5.02 -9.02
N LYS A 105 7.08 -4.38 -8.68
CA LYS A 105 7.51 -3.15 -9.35
C LYS A 105 8.21 -3.49 -10.67
N PRO A 106 8.05 -2.68 -11.69
CA PRO A 106 7.28 -1.42 -11.74
C PRO A 106 5.78 -1.68 -11.77
N VAL A 107 5.05 -0.89 -10.99
CA VAL A 107 3.59 -1.04 -10.87
C VAL A 107 2.92 -0.10 -11.84
N SER A 108 2.03 -0.64 -12.68
CA SER A 108 1.23 0.18 -13.56
C SER A 108 0.01 0.71 -12.81
N LEU A 109 -0.51 1.84 -13.27
CA LEU A 109 -1.76 2.38 -12.74
C LEU A 109 -2.89 1.34 -12.84
N GLU A 110 -2.93 0.65 -13.98
CA GLU A 110 -3.94 -0.37 -14.25
C GLU A 110 -3.89 -1.51 -13.24
N ALA A 111 -2.68 -2.04 -12.97
CA ALA A 111 -2.53 -3.12 -12.00
C ALA A 111 -2.94 -2.68 -10.61
N LEU A 112 -2.60 -1.45 -10.24
CA LEU A 112 -2.91 -0.93 -8.92
C LEU A 112 -4.41 -0.70 -8.76
N THR A 113 -5.07 -0.10 -9.74
CA THR A 113 -6.51 0.13 -9.68
C THR A 113 -7.30 -1.17 -9.70
N GLN A 114 -6.84 -2.16 -10.45
CA GLN A 114 -7.47 -3.48 -10.45
C GLN A 114 -7.35 -4.12 -9.07
N CYS A 115 -6.22 -3.98 -8.42
CA CYS A 115 -6.01 -4.48 -7.07
C CYS A 115 -6.97 -3.83 -6.08
N VAL A 116 -7.19 -2.51 -6.20
CA VAL A 116 -8.17 -1.81 -5.38
C VAL A 116 -9.56 -2.40 -5.57
N VAL A 117 -9.97 -2.61 -6.82
CA VAL A 117 -11.28 -3.19 -7.12
C VAL A 117 -11.41 -4.59 -6.53
N GLU A 118 -10.38 -5.42 -6.67
CA GLU A 118 -10.41 -6.78 -6.14
C GLU A 118 -10.57 -6.81 -4.62
N HIS A 119 -9.96 -5.87 -3.92
CA HIS A 119 -9.99 -5.86 -2.45
C HIS A 119 -11.18 -5.09 -1.87
N LEU A 120 -11.64 -4.06 -2.57
CA LEU A 120 -12.68 -3.17 -2.06
C LEU A 120 -13.99 -3.26 -2.83
N GLY A 121 -14.01 -3.97 -3.94
CA GLY A 121 -15.21 -4.14 -4.73
C GLY A 121 -15.60 -2.94 -5.58
N GLN A 122 -14.72 -1.99 -5.70
CA GLN A 122 -15.02 -0.76 -6.45
C GLN A 122 -13.81 -0.30 -7.21
#